data_aca588ad77cfcb733b8c94151b095ea7
#
_entry.id   aca588ad77cfcb733b8c94151b095ea7
#
_cell.length_a   1.000
_cell.length_b   1.000
_cell.length_c   1.000
_cell.angle_alpha   90.00
_cell.angle_beta   90.00
_cell.angle_gamma   90.00
#
_symmetry.space_group_name_H-M   'P 1'
#
loop_
_entity.id
_entity.type
_entity.pdbx_description
1 polymer ?
#
loop_
_entity_poly.entity_id
_entity_poly.type
_entity_poly.pdbx_seq_one_letter_code
_entity_poly.pdbx_strand_id
1 'polypeptide(L)' 'MSKVFILAFNYHEAKSFIYKNDNPGGYIILNSPDQLKGTIKPTVKIMINAYRREDFLDMMDAIYQRQGNIVR' A
#
# COMPACT_ATOMS: atom_id res chain seq x y z
N MET A 1 0.14 -15.19 8.53
CA MET A 1 0.85 -13.90 8.68
C MET A 1 0.21 -12.85 7.79
N SER A 2 0.06 -11.65 8.32
CA SER A 2 -0.48 -10.56 7.53
C SER A 2 0.58 -10.00 6.59
N LYS A 3 0.15 -9.64 5.38
CA LYS A 3 1.02 -9.00 4.41
C LYS A 3 0.90 -7.50 4.52
N VAL A 4 1.94 -6.80 4.07
CA VAL A 4 1.96 -5.34 4.05
C VAL A 4 1.63 -4.87 2.65
N PHE A 5 0.63 -3.98 2.53
CA PHE A 5 0.32 -3.35 1.26
C PHE A 5 1.32 -2.22 0.99
N ILE A 6 1.66 -2.01 -0.27
CA ILE A 6 2.52 -0.91 -0.68
C ILE A 6 1.72 0.03 -1.56
N LEU A 7 1.58 1.28 -1.13
CA LEU A 7 0.97 2.34 -1.93
C LEU A 7 2.10 3.20 -2.50
N ALA A 8 2.27 3.12 -3.81
CA ALA A 8 3.32 3.82 -4.53
C ALA A 8 2.72 4.59 -5.71
N PHE A 9 3.51 5.50 -6.29
CA PHE A 9 3.06 6.25 -7.45
C PHE A 9 2.77 5.33 -8.64
N ASN A 10 3.65 4.34 -8.86
CA ASN A 10 3.48 3.40 -9.95
C ASN A 10 4.08 2.05 -9.57
N TYR A 11 3.91 1.08 -10.48
CA TYR A 11 4.40 -0.27 -10.28
C TYR A 11 5.91 -0.32 -10.07
N HIS A 12 6.66 0.49 -10.82
CA HIS A 12 8.13 0.52 -10.73
C HIS A 12 8.60 0.96 -9.35
N GLU A 13 7.98 1.96 -8.77
CA GLU A 13 8.35 2.42 -7.43
C GLU A 13 8.12 1.32 -6.40
N ALA A 14 6.98 0.65 -6.49
CA ALA A 14 6.67 -0.44 -5.57
C ALA A 14 7.64 -1.60 -5.73
N LYS A 15 7.93 -2.00 -6.95
CA LYS A 15 8.85 -3.12 -7.23
C LYS A 15 10.25 -2.82 -6.74
N SER A 16 10.74 -1.60 -6.92
CA SER A 16 12.06 -1.21 -6.45
C SER A 16 12.18 -1.40 -4.94
N PHE A 17 11.14 -1.02 -4.21
CA PHE A 17 11.12 -1.22 -2.76
C PHE A 17 11.13 -2.70 -2.41
N ILE A 18 10.29 -3.49 -3.07
CA ILE A 18 10.16 -4.93 -2.77
C ILE A 18 11.48 -5.65 -3.01
N TYR A 19 12.18 -5.34 -4.11
CA TYR A 19 13.45 -5.99 -4.43
C TYR A 19 14.54 -5.71 -3.41
N LYS A 20 14.45 -4.58 -2.70
CA LYS A 20 15.44 -4.21 -1.70
C LYS A 20 15.17 -4.83 -0.34
N ASN A 21 14.08 -5.57 -0.20
CA ASN A 21 13.69 -6.14 1.07
C ASN A 21 14.02 -7.62 1.14
N ASP A 22 14.28 -8.11 2.36
CA ASP A 22 14.66 -9.50 2.60
C ASP A 22 13.48 -10.46 2.44
N ASN A 23 12.25 -9.94 2.45
CA ASN A 23 11.05 -10.77 2.38
C ASN A 23 10.09 -10.23 1.31
N PRO A 24 10.44 -10.38 0.02
CA PRO A 24 9.61 -9.81 -1.06
C PRO A 24 8.22 -10.42 -1.12
N GLY A 25 8.02 -11.65 -0.65
CA GLY A 25 6.70 -12.28 -0.63
C GLY A 25 5.77 -11.73 0.44
N GLY A 26 6.28 -10.89 1.34
CA GLY A 26 5.47 -10.28 2.39
C GLY A 26 4.74 -9.01 1.98
N TYR A 27 4.79 -8.62 0.70
CA TYR A 27 4.22 -7.36 0.23
C TYR A 27 3.20 -7.58 -0.87
N ILE A 28 2.18 -6.71 -0.88
CA ILE A 28 1.16 -6.68 -1.94
C ILE A 28 1.13 -5.26 -2.49
N ILE A 29 1.27 -5.12 -3.80
CA ILE A 29 1.18 -3.79 -4.44
C ILE A 29 -0.28 -3.36 -4.47
N LEU A 30 -0.58 -2.22 -3.87
CA LEU A 30 -1.93 -1.69 -3.79
C LEU A 30 -2.22 -0.88 -5.05
N ASN A 31 -3.11 -1.40 -5.90
CA ASN A 31 -3.46 -0.77 -7.18
C ASN A 31 -4.79 -0.04 -7.12
N SER A 32 -5.71 -0.47 -6.27
CA SER A 32 -7.02 0.17 -6.16
C SER A 32 -7.56 -0.01 -4.75
N PRO A 33 -8.51 0.86 -4.33
CA PRO A 33 -9.13 0.71 -3.01
C PRO A 33 -9.85 -0.61 -2.83
N ASP A 34 -10.32 -1.22 -3.92
CA ASP A 34 -11.06 -2.49 -3.86
C ASP A 34 -10.21 -3.62 -3.28
N GLN A 35 -8.89 -3.55 -3.41
CA GLN A 35 -8.02 -4.57 -2.86
C GLN A 35 -8.09 -4.65 -1.34
N LEU A 36 -8.57 -3.60 -0.69
CA LEU A 36 -8.70 -3.57 0.76
C LEU A 36 -10.02 -4.15 1.26
N LYS A 37 -10.95 -4.51 0.37
CA LYS A 37 -12.22 -5.12 0.77
C LYS A 37 -11.95 -6.42 1.50
N GLY A 38 -12.63 -6.59 2.63
CA GLY A 38 -12.46 -7.79 3.44
C GLY A 38 -11.27 -7.78 4.38
N THR A 39 -10.42 -6.77 4.30
CA THR A 39 -9.29 -6.65 5.23
C THR A 39 -9.73 -5.91 6.49
N ILE A 40 -9.07 -6.22 7.61
CA ILE A 40 -9.29 -5.54 8.88
C ILE A 40 -7.95 -4.99 9.32
N LYS A 41 -7.90 -3.67 9.55
CA LYS A 41 -6.70 -2.96 10.01
C LYS A 41 -5.48 -3.29 9.14
N PRO A 42 -5.57 -3.06 7.82
CA PRO A 42 -4.43 -3.36 6.93
C PRO A 42 -3.22 -2.49 7.28
N THR A 43 -2.03 -3.05 7.11
CA THR A 43 -0.79 -2.28 7.24
C THR A 43 -0.38 -1.84 5.84
N VAL A 44 -0.15 -0.54 5.67
CA VAL A 44 0.16 0.04 4.36
C VAL A 44 1.44 0.86 4.46
N LYS A 45 2.40 0.53 3.62
CA LYS A 45 3.63 1.32 3.46
C LYS A 45 3.38 2.37 2.38
N ILE A 46 3.54 3.65 2.75
CA ILE A 46 3.35 4.77 1.81
C ILE A 46 4.70 5.16 1.23
N MET A 47 4.83 5.01 -0.08
CA MET A 47 6.07 5.41 -0.76
C MET A 47 6.11 6.92 -0.98
N ILE A 48 7.32 7.44 -1.18
CA ILE A 48 7.54 8.88 -1.22
C ILE A 48 6.78 9.58 -2.34
N ASN A 49 6.54 8.91 -3.45
CA ASN A 49 5.83 9.52 -4.59
C ASN A 49 4.36 9.13 -4.67
N ALA A 50 3.84 8.41 -3.66
CA ALA A 50 2.46 7.95 -3.69
C ALA A 50 1.45 9.10 -3.80
N TYR A 51 1.75 10.24 -3.18
CA TYR A 51 0.87 11.40 -3.20
C TYR A 51 0.61 11.93 -4.61
N ARG A 52 1.42 11.54 -5.59
CA ARG A 52 1.27 11.99 -6.98
C ARG A 52 0.19 11.23 -7.74
N ARG A 53 -0.34 10.16 -7.15
CA ARG A 53 -1.42 9.41 -7.79
C ARG A 53 -2.69 10.24 -7.82
N GLU A 54 -3.45 10.11 -8.92
CA GLU A 54 -4.75 10.78 -9.04
C GLU A 54 -5.73 10.28 -7.99
N ASP A 55 -5.62 9.00 -7.62
CA ASP A 55 -6.53 8.36 -6.66
C ASP A 55 -5.96 8.34 -5.24
N PHE A 56 -4.93 9.13 -4.95
CA PHE A 56 -4.26 9.08 -3.65
C PHE A 56 -5.24 9.30 -2.50
N LEU A 57 -6.10 10.32 -2.61
CA LEU A 57 -7.06 10.63 -1.56
C LEU A 57 -8.08 9.51 -1.38
N ASP A 58 -8.52 8.88 -2.46
CA ASP A 58 -9.44 7.75 -2.40
C ASP A 58 -8.78 6.55 -1.71
N MET A 59 -7.51 6.31 -2.01
CA MET A 59 -6.74 5.25 -1.36
C MET A 59 -6.60 5.50 0.13
N MET A 60 -6.25 6.74 0.51
CA MET A 60 -6.10 7.09 1.93
C MET A 60 -7.42 6.97 2.67
N ASP A 61 -8.52 7.38 2.05
CA ASP A 61 -9.84 7.27 2.63
C ASP A 61 -10.19 5.80 2.90
N ALA A 62 -9.93 4.93 1.93
CA ALA A 62 -10.19 3.50 2.08
C ALA A 62 -9.37 2.90 3.24
N ILE A 63 -8.12 3.32 3.38
CA ILE A 63 -7.25 2.86 4.47
C ILE A 63 -7.81 3.31 5.82
N TYR A 64 -8.20 4.58 5.93
CA TYR A 64 -8.72 5.11 7.18
C TYR A 64 -10.04 4.47 7.57
N GLN A 65 -10.93 4.20 6.61
CA GLN A 65 -12.20 3.54 6.89
C GLN A 65 -12.00 2.16 7.50
N ARG A 66 -10.89 1.51 7.20
CA ARG A 66 -10.57 0.18 7.73
C ARG A 66 -9.62 0.24 8.92
N GLN A 67 -9.40 1.44 9.47
CA GLN A 67 -8.50 1.64 10.61
C GLN A 67 -7.10 1.08 10.32
N GLY A 68 -6.62 1.32 9.09
CA GLY A 68 -5.33 0.80 8.67
C GLY A 68 -4.16 1.48 9.38
N ASN A 69 -3.06 0.75 9.49
CA ASN A 69 -1.80 1.26 10.02
C ASN A 69 -0.96 1.77 8.86
N ILE A 70 -0.50 3.02 8.96
CA ILE A 70 0.33 3.62 7.93
C ILE A 70 1.79 3.60 8.38
N VAL A 71 2.64 3.05 7.53
CA VAL A 71 4.09 2.99 7.73
C VAL A 71 4.73 3.94 6.73
N ARG A 72 5.55 4.85 7.22
CA ARG A 72 6.21 5.83 6.35
C ARG A 72 7.70 5.59 6.23
#